data_a5cf11337fd20dc02c376c7bbfd96a4b
#
_entry.id   a5cf11337fd20dc02c376c7bbfd96a4b
#
_cell.length_a   1.000
_cell.length_b   1.000
_cell.length_c   1.000
_cell.angle_alpha   90.00
_cell.angle_beta   90.00
_cell.angle_gamma   90.00
#
_symmetry.space_group_name_H-M   'P 1'
#
loop_
_entity.id
_entity.type
_entity.pdbx_description
1 polymer ?
#
loop_
_entity_poly.entity_id
_entity_poly.type
_entity_poly.pdbx_seq_one_letter_code
_entity_poly.pdbx_strand_id
1 'polypeptide(L)'
;MANPMFREKLLECLGGEWPKPCPLNAEVMETIPKNGYRIEKILYDLEPGERVAGYFLIPEDVNASSPAAAVCVWHQHAGQWHLGKSEPAGLAGNKMHHTGAALAREGYVVFCPDAIGFEDREKGYKQKARNLERFLFLKYVVAGQCMAWKNILDMKRAVDFVVSRPEVKADSIGCYGHSMGSTHTWLVGPWEPRLKALVGNCCLPSYAGIHRHELLHCFSNFIPGLYQYGDTPDIAALIAPRVLHLNFGENDGGSPIEEVRQGVKSIEKAYQAIHAEKNFTYWIEPDTAHVLSDEMWKRTKDFFKRHLG
;
A
#
# COMPACT_ATOMS: atom_id res chain seq x y z
N MET A 1 3.63 2.03 -21.96
CA MET A 1 2.77 2.46 -20.84
C MET A 1 1.32 2.28 -21.27
N ALA A 2 0.53 1.58 -20.49
CA ALA A 2 -0.91 1.51 -20.71
C ALA A 2 -1.51 2.92 -20.46
N ASN A 3 -2.20 3.48 -21.42
CA ASN A 3 -2.93 4.75 -21.39
C ASN A 3 -2.20 5.97 -20.81
N PRO A 4 -1.28 6.62 -21.56
CA PRO A 4 -0.57 7.82 -21.10
C PRO A 4 -1.50 9.00 -20.79
N MET A 5 -2.57 9.19 -21.54
CA MET A 5 -3.56 10.26 -21.35
C MET A 5 -4.29 10.10 -19.99
N PHE A 6 -4.69 8.89 -19.62
CA PHE A 6 -5.30 8.66 -18.32
C PHE A 6 -4.32 8.93 -17.17
N ARG A 7 -3.04 8.56 -17.32
CA ARG A 7 -2.00 8.83 -16.33
C ARG A 7 -1.83 10.33 -16.08
N GLU A 8 -1.87 11.14 -17.13
CA GLU A 8 -1.78 12.60 -17.03
C GLU A 8 -3.00 13.19 -16.30
N LYS A 9 -4.22 12.75 -16.68
CA LYS A 9 -5.45 13.15 -16.00
C LYS A 9 -5.52 12.69 -14.53
N LEU A 10 -5.03 11.51 -14.24
CA LEU A 10 -4.90 11.04 -12.86
C LEU A 10 -3.98 11.97 -12.04
N LEU A 11 -2.83 12.38 -12.61
CA LEU A 11 -1.92 13.29 -11.92
C LEU A 11 -2.55 14.66 -11.66
N GLU A 12 -3.28 15.20 -12.63
CA GLU A 12 -4.04 16.45 -12.46
C GLU A 12 -5.08 16.31 -11.33
N CYS A 13 -5.88 15.22 -11.33
CA CYS A 13 -6.91 14.97 -10.33
C CYS A 13 -6.34 14.71 -8.92
N LEU A 14 -5.14 14.13 -8.83
CA LEU A 14 -4.42 13.97 -7.56
C LEU A 14 -4.00 15.33 -6.96
N GLY A 15 -3.77 16.35 -7.78
CA GLY A 15 -3.33 17.68 -7.38
C GLY A 15 -1.92 18.03 -7.86
N GLY A 16 -1.44 17.35 -8.90
CA GLY A 16 -0.17 17.63 -9.57
C GLY A 16 1.04 16.85 -9.00
N GLU A 17 2.22 17.28 -9.45
CA GLU A 17 3.49 16.65 -9.11
C GLU A 17 3.82 16.73 -7.61
N TRP A 18 4.60 15.77 -7.14
CA TRP A 18 5.14 15.78 -5.78
C TRP A 18 6.39 16.65 -5.67
N PRO A 19 6.64 17.24 -4.49
CA PRO A 19 7.87 18.02 -4.26
C PRO A 19 9.10 17.12 -4.39
N LYS A 20 10.24 17.74 -4.66
CA LYS A 20 11.52 17.04 -4.60
C LYS A 20 11.73 16.48 -3.18
N PRO A 21 12.21 15.25 -3.04
CA PRO A 21 12.41 14.66 -1.73
C PRO A 21 13.45 15.45 -0.91
N CYS A 22 13.12 15.74 0.36
CA CYS A 22 14.08 16.27 1.33
C CYS A 22 15.01 15.15 1.84
N PRO A 23 16.12 15.46 2.51
CA PRO A 23 16.92 14.47 3.22
C PRO A 23 16.05 13.64 4.17
N LEU A 24 16.34 12.33 4.28
CA LEU A 24 15.54 11.44 5.14
C LEU A 24 15.79 11.69 6.63
N ASN A 25 17.01 12.11 7.02
CA ASN A 25 17.42 12.28 8.40
C ASN A 25 16.94 11.13 9.31
N ALA A 26 17.10 9.90 8.79
CA ALA A 26 16.56 8.71 9.45
C ALA A 26 17.36 8.35 10.70
N GLU A 27 16.66 8.08 11.81
CA GLU A 27 17.23 7.73 13.10
C GLU A 27 16.58 6.47 13.65
N VAL A 28 17.37 5.57 14.24
CA VAL A 28 16.87 4.43 15.01
C VAL A 28 16.56 4.91 16.42
N MET A 29 15.30 4.90 16.80
CA MET A 29 14.84 5.36 18.12
C MET A 29 14.85 4.23 19.15
N GLU A 30 14.60 3.01 18.71
CA GLU A 30 14.47 1.84 19.57
C GLU A 30 14.72 0.58 18.75
N THR A 31 15.29 -0.46 19.37
CA THR A 31 15.45 -1.79 18.79
C THR A 31 14.76 -2.81 19.68
N ILE A 32 13.82 -3.58 19.12
CA ILE A 32 13.02 -4.59 19.81
C ILE A 32 13.43 -5.97 19.28
N PRO A 33 14.08 -6.84 20.08
CA PRO A 33 14.40 -8.19 19.66
C PRO A 33 13.13 -9.05 19.55
N LYS A 34 13.07 -9.89 18.52
CA LYS A 34 12.03 -10.90 18.28
C LYS A 34 12.68 -12.22 17.91
N ASN A 35 11.91 -13.32 17.96
CA ASN A 35 12.41 -14.61 17.53
C ASN A 35 12.58 -14.64 15.99
N GLY A 36 13.83 -14.75 15.54
CA GLY A 36 14.24 -14.81 14.11
C GLY A 36 14.36 -13.47 13.41
N TYR A 37 14.09 -12.32 14.06
CA TYR A 37 14.26 -10.99 13.50
C TYR A 37 14.36 -9.91 14.60
N ARG A 38 14.77 -8.70 14.25
CA ARG A 38 14.64 -7.52 15.12
C ARG A 38 13.74 -6.47 14.48
N ILE A 39 13.13 -5.62 15.28
CA ILE A 39 12.36 -4.45 14.84
C ILE A 39 13.11 -3.19 15.25
N GLU A 40 13.42 -2.33 14.31
CA GLU A 40 13.91 -0.99 14.57
C GLU A 40 12.76 0.00 14.42
N LYS A 41 12.45 0.78 15.47
CA LYS A 41 11.57 1.94 15.35
C LYS A 41 12.36 3.07 14.73
N ILE A 42 12.01 3.43 13.51
CA ILE A 42 12.69 4.47 12.73
C ILE A 42 11.87 5.76 12.80
N LEU A 43 12.55 6.89 12.98
CA LEU A 43 12.00 8.23 12.79
C LEU A 43 12.68 8.83 11.55
N TYR A 44 11.91 9.33 10.56
CA TYR A 44 12.45 9.88 9.32
C TYR A 44 11.59 11.03 8.78
N ASP A 45 12.18 11.86 7.89
CA ASP A 45 11.51 13.02 7.32
C ASP A 45 10.75 12.64 6.03
N LEU A 46 9.44 12.92 6.02
CA LEU A 46 8.59 12.84 4.82
C LEU A 46 8.71 14.11 3.99
N GLU A 47 8.54 15.25 4.63
CA GLU A 47 8.62 16.60 4.09
C GLU A 47 9.35 17.50 5.08
N PRO A 48 9.82 18.69 4.67
CA PRO A 48 10.42 19.65 5.61
C PRO A 48 9.47 19.94 6.78
N GLY A 49 9.89 19.59 8.00
CA GLY A 49 9.10 19.79 9.22
C GLY A 49 8.08 18.68 9.53
N GLU A 50 7.97 17.65 8.72
CA GLU A 50 7.13 16.48 9.00
C GLU A 50 8.00 15.22 9.20
N ARG A 51 8.21 14.86 10.47
CA ARG A 51 8.89 13.62 10.87
C ARG A 51 7.87 12.56 11.26
N VAL A 52 8.07 11.32 10.80
CA VAL A 52 7.16 10.20 11.06
C VAL A 52 7.91 8.97 11.49
N ALA A 53 7.22 8.12 12.25
CA ALA A 53 7.76 6.83 12.67
C ALA A 53 7.31 5.71 11.73
N GLY A 54 8.21 4.71 11.56
CA GLY A 54 7.93 3.43 10.94
C GLY A 54 8.61 2.31 11.71
N TYR A 55 8.15 1.07 11.51
CA TYR A 55 8.84 -0.12 12.00
C TYR A 55 9.58 -0.82 10.87
N PHE A 56 10.89 -1.01 11.05
CA PHE A 56 11.77 -1.69 10.12
C PHE A 56 12.17 -3.04 10.71
N LEU A 57 11.71 -4.12 10.09
CA LEU A 57 11.91 -5.48 10.55
C LEU A 57 13.05 -6.12 9.75
N ILE A 58 14.06 -6.62 10.43
CA ILE A 58 15.27 -7.16 9.80
C ILE A 58 15.45 -8.60 10.28
N PRO A 59 15.43 -9.60 9.38
CA PRO A 59 15.74 -10.99 9.74
C PRO A 59 17.12 -11.12 10.38
N GLU A 60 17.29 -12.12 11.23
CA GLU A 60 18.50 -12.28 12.07
C GLU A 60 19.78 -12.45 11.25
N ASP A 61 19.69 -13.17 10.11
CA ASP A 61 20.84 -13.45 9.22
C ASP A 61 21.07 -12.35 8.17
N VAL A 62 20.28 -11.28 8.16
CA VAL A 62 20.35 -10.19 7.18
C VAL A 62 21.16 -9.02 7.73
N ASN A 63 22.13 -8.58 6.94
CA ASN A 63 23.02 -7.44 7.24
C ASN A 63 23.59 -6.84 5.95
N ALA A 64 24.45 -5.82 6.08
CA ALA A 64 25.07 -5.15 4.94
C ALA A 64 25.90 -6.06 4.01
N SER A 65 26.45 -7.16 4.55
CA SER A 65 27.25 -8.14 3.78
C SER A 65 26.36 -9.24 3.16
N SER A 66 25.15 -9.40 3.66
CA SER A 66 24.13 -10.37 3.19
C SER A 66 22.76 -9.69 3.14
N PRO A 67 22.56 -8.74 2.20
CA PRO A 67 21.29 -8.05 2.10
C PRO A 67 20.19 -8.96 1.53
N ALA A 68 18.93 -8.68 1.88
CA ALA A 68 17.77 -9.43 1.42
C ALA A 68 16.80 -8.56 0.61
N ALA A 69 15.87 -9.22 -0.09
CA ALA A 69 14.72 -8.56 -0.69
C ALA A 69 13.86 -7.88 0.37
N ALA A 70 13.22 -6.77 0.01
CA ALA A 70 12.40 -6.00 0.95
C ALA A 70 10.93 -5.92 0.53
N VAL A 71 10.04 -5.81 1.53
CA VAL A 71 8.61 -5.58 1.30
C VAL A 71 8.14 -4.40 2.16
N CYS A 72 7.60 -3.37 1.51
CA CYS A 72 6.84 -2.33 2.21
C CYS A 72 5.43 -2.86 2.51
N VAL A 73 5.00 -2.81 3.75
CA VAL A 73 3.69 -3.31 4.16
C VAL A 73 2.80 -2.16 4.60
N TRP A 74 1.70 -1.97 3.87
CA TRP A 74 0.70 -0.95 4.13
C TRP A 74 -0.41 -1.52 4.99
N HIS A 75 -0.66 -0.91 6.16
CA HIS A 75 -1.66 -1.40 7.11
C HIS A 75 -3.11 -1.18 6.62
N GLN A 76 -4.03 -1.94 7.20
CA GLN A 76 -5.47 -1.77 6.97
C GLN A 76 -6.06 -0.57 7.74
N HIS A 77 -7.33 -0.26 7.46
CA HIS A 77 -8.11 0.75 8.17
C HIS A 77 -8.96 0.16 9.31
N ALA A 78 -9.85 -0.76 8.97
CA ALA A 78 -10.78 -1.46 9.87
C ALA A 78 -11.55 -0.58 10.89
N GLY A 79 -11.60 0.74 10.69
CA GLY A 79 -12.15 1.67 11.68
C GLY A 79 -11.30 1.80 12.95
N GLN A 80 -10.02 1.44 12.90
CA GLN A 80 -9.11 1.35 14.05
C GLN A 80 -7.95 2.35 13.90
N TRP A 81 -8.23 3.65 13.96
CA TRP A 81 -7.22 4.72 13.78
C TRP A 81 -6.07 4.68 14.78
N HIS A 82 -6.26 4.02 15.95
CA HIS A 82 -5.21 3.81 16.95
C HIS A 82 -4.21 2.70 16.57
N LEU A 83 -4.49 1.93 15.50
CA LEU A 83 -3.59 0.94 14.91
C LEU A 83 -3.13 1.44 13.55
N GLY A 84 -1.86 1.29 13.28
CA GLY A 84 -1.20 1.62 12.02
C GLY A 84 -0.07 0.63 11.78
N LYS A 85 1.16 1.10 11.76
CA LYS A 85 2.38 0.31 11.61
C LYS A 85 2.55 -0.82 12.62
N SER A 86 1.99 -0.66 13.84
CA SER A 86 2.13 -1.65 14.91
C SER A 86 1.42 -2.97 14.59
N GLU A 87 0.32 -2.95 13.82
CA GLU A 87 -0.39 -4.17 13.47
C GLU A 87 0.41 -5.07 12.50
N PRO A 88 0.84 -4.64 11.31
CA PRO A 88 1.66 -5.49 10.44
C PRO A 88 3.02 -5.84 11.06
N ALA A 89 3.57 -5.01 11.93
CA ALA A 89 4.80 -5.31 12.65
C ALA A 89 4.63 -6.41 13.73
N GLY A 90 3.40 -6.82 14.03
CA GLY A 90 3.10 -7.86 15.02
C GLY A 90 3.25 -7.39 16.47
N LEU A 91 3.06 -6.10 16.71
CA LEU A 91 3.17 -5.48 18.05
C LEU A 91 1.79 -5.21 18.68
N ALA A 92 0.74 -5.09 17.87
CA ALA A 92 -0.63 -4.85 18.32
C ALA A 92 -1.64 -5.39 17.31
N GLY A 93 -2.93 -5.30 17.61
CA GLY A 93 -4.01 -5.61 16.68
C GLY A 93 -4.27 -7.11 16.48
N ASN A 94 -4.88 -7.44 15.34
CA ASN A 94 -5.27 -8.80 15.00
C ASN A 94 -4.10 -9.59 14.39
N LYS A 95 -3.84 -10.79 14.91
CA LYS A 95 -2.77 -11.69 14.43
C LYS A 95 -2.86 -12.01 12.93
N MET A 96 -4.06 -12.04 12.36
CA MET A 96 -4.28 -12.21 10.91
C MET A 96 -3.51 -11.16 10.10
N HIS A 97 -3.35 -9.95 10.62
CA HIS A 97 -2.71 -8.82 9.95
C HIS A 97 -1.25 -8.58 10.38
N HIS A 98 -0.65 -9.49 11.18
CA HIS A 98 0.78 -9.46 11.48
C HIS A 98 1.65 -9.86 10.27
N THR A 99 1.29 -9.38 9.10
CA THR A 99 1.83 -9.79 7.80
C THR A 99 3.29 -9.38 7.61
N GLY A 100 3.68 -8.23 8.11
CA GLY A 100 5.09 -7.81 8.11
C GLY A 100 5.96 -8.70 8.98
N ALA A 101 5.49 -9.04 10.20
CA ALA A 101 6.18 -9.97 11.08
C ALA A 101 6.29 -11.38 10.45
N ALA A 102 5.27 -11.83 9.72
CA ALA A 102 5.30 -13.09 9.00
C ALA A 102 6.32 -13.09 7.86
N LEU A 103 6.36 -12.01 7.04
CA LEU A 103 7.34 -11.85 5.96
C LEU A 103 8.78 -11.74 6.49
N ALA A 104 9.00 -11.09 7.64
CA ALA A 104 10.32 -11.02 8.25
C ALA A 104 10.84 -12.41 8.66
N ARG A 105 9.96 -13.29 9.16
CA ARG A 105 10.32 -14.71 9.44
C ARG A 105 10.58 -15.54 8.19
N GLU A 106 10.06 -15.14 7.05
CA GLU A 106 10.34 -15.75 5.73
C GLU A 106 11.64 -15.22 5.09
N GLY A 107 12.36 -14.31 5.78
CA GLY A 107 13.65 -13.78 5.34
C GLY A 107 13.61 -12.46 4.59
N TYR A 108 12.45 -11.80 4.47
CA TYR A 108 12.35 -10.47 3.88
C TYR A 108 12.67 -9.37 4.89
N VAL A 109 13.38 -8.35 4.46
CA VAL A 109 13.38 -7.07 5.19
C VAL A 109 12.02 -6.41 5.00
N VAL A 110 11.43 -5.88 6.08
CA VAL A 110 10.08 -5.31 5.99
C VAL A 110 10.03 -3.91 6.56
N PHE A 111 9.30 -3.01 5.90
CA PHE A 111 9.02 -1.68 6.43
C PHE A 111 7.53 -1.44 6.53
N CYS A 112 7.09 -1.07 7.74
CA CYS A 112 5.70 -0.77 8.07
C CYS A 112 5.61 0.69 8.52
N PRO A 113 5.20 1.65 7.67
CA PRO A 113 4.91 3.03 8.06
C PRO A 113 3.46 3.22 8.46
N ASP A 114 3.16 4.33 9.15
CA ASP A 114 1.80 4.79 9.37
C ASP A 114 1.26 5.58 8.17
N ALA A 115 0.03 5.30 7.76
CA ALA A 115 -0.74 6.21 6.92
C ALA A 115 -1.09 7.49 7.70
N ILE A 116 -1.31 8.59 6.98
CA ILE A 116 -1.69 9.86 7.61
C ILE A 116 -2.98 9.72 8.42
N GLY A 117 -2.96 10.22 9.67
CA GLY A 117 -4.11 10.16 10.58
C GLY A 117 -4.23 8.88 11.41
N PHE A 118 -3.27 7.95 11.30
CA PHE A 118 -3.24 6.71 12.06
C PHE A 118 -2.11 6.69 13.10
N GLU A 119 -2.33 5.98 14.20
CA GLU A 119 -1.37 5.69 15.28
C GLU A 119 -0.55 6.92 15.70
N ASP A 120 0.77 6.94 15.49
CA ASP A 120 1.62 8.07 15.87
C ASP A 120 1.28 9.35 15.08
N ARG A 121 0.71 9.24 13.87
CA ARG A 121 0.34 10.38 13.03
C ARG A 121 -1.00 11.03 13.39
N GLU A 122 -1.71 10.52 14.40
CA GLU A 122 -2.83 11.20 15.04
C GLU A 122 -2.37 12.24 16.06
N LYS A 123 -1.12 12.14 16.54
CA LYS A 123 -0.56 13.04 17.56
C LYS A 123 -0.47 14.48 17.02
N GLY A 124 -0.70 15.44 17.90
CA GLY A 124 -0.64 16.88 17.57
C GLY A 124 -1.92 17.45 16.95
N TYR A 125 -2.84 16.65 16.47
CA TYR A 125 -4.14 17.11 15.97
C TYR A 125 -5.17 17.23 17.10
N LYS A 126 -6.06 18.24 17.01
CA LYS A 126 -7.22 18.38 17.91
C LYS A 126 -8.30 17.35 17.57
N GLN A 127 -8.52 17.10 16.28
CA GLN A 127 -9.44 16.07 15.80
C GLN A 127 -8.80 14.69 15.97
N LYS A 128 -9.64 13.66 16.18
CA LYS A 128 -9.21 12.29 16.40
C LYS A 128 -10.04 11.32 15.55
N ALA A 129 -9.47 10.16 15.25
CA ALA A 129 -10.13 9.07 14.56
C ALA A 129 -10.84 9.52 13.26
N ARG A 130 -12.08 9.12 13.04
CA ARG A 130 -12.89 9.49 11.87
C ARG A 130 -12.94 11.01 11.62
N ASN A 131 -13.00 11.81 12.67
CA ASN A 131 -13.06 13.27 12.50
C ASN A 131 -11.73 13.82 12.01
N LEU A 132 -10.60 13.24 12.41
CA LEU A 132 -9.29 13.63 11.89
C LEU A 132 -9.17 13.23 10.40
N GLU A 133 -9.53 12.02 10.05
CA GLU A 133 -9.49 11.55 8.65
C GLU A 133 -10.35 12.46 7.74
N ARG A 134 -11.58 12.77 8.18
CA ARG A 134 -12.46 13.72 7.48
C ARG A 134 -11.84 15.10 7.36
N PHE A 135 -11.25 15.62 8.45
CA PHE A 135 -10.58 16.93 8.44
C PHE A 135 -9.41 16.93 7.44
N LEU A 136 -8.58 15.90 7.45
CA LEU A 136 -7.43 15.78 6.53
C LEU A 136 -7.90 15.71 5.08
N PHE A 137 -8.91 14.90 4.78
CA PHE A 137 -9.49 14.83 3.44
C PHE A 137 -9.94 16.22 2.95
N LEU A 138 -10.75 16.93 3.75
CA LEU A 138 -11.23 18.26 3.40
C LEU A 138 -10.10 19.28 3.27
N LYS A 139 -9.06 19.19 4.12
CA LYS A 139 -7.87 20.05 4.05
C LYS A 139 -7.17 19.91 2.69
N TYR A 140 -6.95 18.69 2.21
CA TYR A 140 -6.30 18.46 0.92
C TYR A 140 -7.18 18.89 -0.25
N VAL A 141 -8.49 18.61 -0.21
CA VAL A 141 -9.43 19.04 -1.26
C VAL A 141 -9.42 20.57 -1.43
N VAL A 142 -9.46 21.32 -0.32
CA VAL A 142 -9.41 22.79 -0.37
C VAL A 142 -8.05 23.30 -0.89
N ALA A 143 -6.98 22.56 -0.67
CA ALA A 143 -5.65 22.88 -1.20
C ALA A 143 -5.46 22.50 -2.70
N GLY A 144 -6.49 21.98 -3.34
CA GLY A 144 -6.41 21.51 -4.75
C GLY A 144 -5.68 20.17 -4.90
N GLN A 145 -5.60 19.41 -3.83
CA GLN A 145 -4.99 18.08 -3.78
C GLN A 145 -6.03 17.06 -3.26
N CYS A 146 -5.63 15.81 -3.09
CA CYS A 146 -6.45 14.84 -2.39
C CYS A 146 -5.61 14.02 -1.39
N MET A 147 -6.30 13.31 -0.51
CA MET A 147 -5.63 12.48 0.50
C MET A 147 -4.77 11.37 -0.14
N ALA A 148 -5.18 10.86 -1.32
CA ALA A 148 -4.40 9.89 -2.09
C ALA A 148 -3.04 10.47 -2.54
N TRP A 149 -2.99 11.75 -2.93
CA TRP A 149 -1.72 12.42 -3.28
C TRP A 149 -0.72 12.38 -2.12
N LYS A 150 -1.17 12.71 -0.90
CA LYS A 150 -0.31 12.66 0.29
C LYS A 150 0.12 11.24 0.63
N ASN A 151 -0.80 10.27 0.58
CA ASN A 151 -0.47 8.87 0.82
C ASN A 151 0.57 8.34 -0.18
N ILE A 152 0.47 8.71 -1.46
CA ILE A 152 1.46 8.33 -2.47
C ILE A 152 2.83 8.97 -2.15
N LEU A 153 2.87 10.26 -1.77
CA LEU A 153 4.11 10.90 -1.33
C LEU A 153 4.75 10.13 -0.18
N ASP A 154 3.98 9.82 0.86
CA ASP A 154 4.46 9.14 2.06
C ASP A 154 5.00 7.73 1.73
N MET A 155 4.31 6.98 0.86
CA MET A 155 4.75 5.67 0.42
C MET A 155 6.04 5.75 -0.44
N LYS A 156 6.18 6.75 -1.31
CA LYS A 156 7.44 6.99 -2.04
C LYS A 156 8.59 7.29 -1.08
N ARG A 157 8.35 8.10 -0.05
CA ARG A 157 9.35 8.38 1.00
C ARG A 157 9.71 7.14 1.82
N ALA A 158 8.72 6.27 2.10
CA ALA A 158 8.98 4.97 2.72
C ALA A 158 9.91 4.10 1.85
N VAL A 159 9.70 4.07 0.53
CA VAL A 159 10.59 3.37 -0.40
C VAL A 159 11.97 4.02 -0.45
N ASP A 160 12.08 5.37 -0.40
CA ASP A 160 13.37 6.06 -0.29
C ASP A 160 14.15 5.59 0.94
N PHE A 161 13.48 5.47 2.09
CA PHE A 161 14.09 4.95 3.31
C PHE A 161 14.54 3.49 3.11
N VAL A 162 13.69 2.61 2.60
CA VAL A 162 14.04 1.20 2.39
C VAL A 162 15.25 1.04 1.47
N VAL A 163 15.30 1.79 0.36
CA VAL A 163 16.44 1.77 -0.58
C VAL A 163 17.74 2.28 0.06
N SER A 164 17.66 3.18 1.04
CA SER A 164 18.85 3.72 1.72
C SER A 164 19.52 2.75 2.70
N ARG A 165 18.83 1.64 3.01
CA ARG A 165 19.30 0.67 4.02
C ARG A 165 20.25 -0.36 3.43
N PRO A 166 21.43 -0.57 4.03
CA PRO A 166 22.42 -1.53 3.53
C PRO A 166 21.97 -3.00 3.65
N GLU A 167 20.98 -3.29 4.47
CA GLU A 167 20.37 -4.63 4.62
C GLU A 167 19.45 -4.99 3.44
N VAL A 168 19.17 -4.05 2.52
CA VAL A 168 18.18 -4.21 1.45
C VAL A 168 18.86 -4.38 0.09
N LYS A 169 18.42 -5.38 -0.69
CA LYS A 169 18.67 -5.47 -2.13
C LYS A 169 17.77 -4.44 -2.84
N ALA A 170 18.35 -3.29 -3.21
CA ALA A 170 17.59 -2.14 -3.74
C ALA A 170 16.84 -2.40 -5.05
N ASP A 171 17.21 -3.45 -5.80
CA ASP A 171 16.56 -3.90 -7.03
C ASP A 171 15.47 -4.98 -6.80
N SER A 172 15.27 -5.40 -5.55
CA SER A 172 14.34 -6.48 -5.15
C SER A 172 13.39 -5.99 -4.05
N ILE A 173 12.56 -5.00 -4.37
CA ILE A 173 11.59 -4.40 -3.44
C ILE A 173 10.17 -4.65 -3.92
N GLY A 174 9.31 -5.14 -3.04
CA GLY A 174 7.88 -5.28 -3.26
C GLY A 174 7.05 -4.46 -2.30
N CYS A 175 5.73 -4.53 -2.46
CA CYS A 175 4.79 -4.04 -1.45
C CYS A 175 3.58 -4.95 -1.30
N TYR A 176 3.02 -4.92 -0.12
CA TYR A 176 1.81 -5.66 0.26
C TYR A 176 0.86 -4.75 1.03
N GLY A 177 -0.43 -4.96 0.85
CA GLY A 177 -1.43 -4.34 1.71
C GLY A 177 -2.77 -5.07 1.70
N HIS A 178 -3.45 -5.05 2.84
CA HIS A 178 -4.82 -5.54 3.00
C HIS A 178 -5.78 -4.37 3.15
N SER A 179 -6.98 -4.45 2.55
CA SER A 179 -8.02 -3.42 2.67
C SER A 179 -7.52 -2.04 2.22
N MET A 180 -7.48 -1.02 3.05
CA MET A 180 -6.86 0.28 2.75
C MET A 180 -5.41 0.12 2.28
N GLY A 181 -4.66 -0.84 2.83
CA GLY A 181 -3.31 -1.15 2.36
C GLY A 181 -3.29 -1.68 0.92
N SER A 182 -4.31 -2.42 0.48
CA SER A 182 -4.49 -2.78 -0.94
C SER A 182 -4.72 -1.55 -1.82
N THR A 183 -5.57 -0.61 -1.35
CA THR A 183 -5.73 0.70 -1.99
C THR A 183 -4.39 1.41 -2.15
N HIS A 184 -3.60 1.46 -1.08
CA HIS A 184 -2.27 2.07 -1.13
C HIS A 184 -1.33 1.35 -2.11
N THR A 185 -1.41 0.03 -2.22
CA THR A 185 -0.61 -0.76 -3.18
C THR A 185 -0.88 -0.34 -4.62
N TRP A 186 -2.14 -0.31 -5.07
CA TRP A 186 -2.43 0.08 -6.45
C TRP A 186 -2.38 1.59 -6.69
N LEU A 187 -2.52 2.44 -5.65
CA LEU A 187 -2.31 3.88 -5.77
C LEU A 187 -0.84 4.24 -5.97
N VAL A 188 0.09 3.66 -5.19
CA VAL A 188 1.53 3.98 -5.31
C VAL A 188 2.16 3.34 -6.52
N GLY A 189 1.65 2.19 -6.94
CA GLY A 189 2.24 1.39 -8.01
C GLY A 189 2.58 2.17 -9.28
N PRO A 190 1.70 2.97 -9.86
CA PRO A 190 1.98 3.79 -11.07
C PRO A 190 3.14 4.78 -10.91
N TRP A 191 3.42 5.23 -9.69
CA TRP A 191 4.32 6.34 -9.40
C TRP A 191 5.67 5.92 -8.80
N GLU A 192 5.78 4.66 -8.36
CA GLU A 192 6.99 4.14 -7.72
C GLU A 192 7.56 2.93 -8.47
N PRO A 193 8.41 3.14 -9.49
CA PRO A 193 8.93 2.08 -10.34
C PRO A 193 9.93 1.14 -9.67
N ARG A 194 10.44 1.50 -8.48
CA ARG A 194 11.33 0.64 -7.69
C ARG A 194 10.60 -0.55 -7.06
N LEU A 195 9.26 -0.46 -6.90
CA LEU A 195 8.44 -1.59 -6.48
C LEU A 195 8.32 -2.58 -7.64
N LYS A 196 8.92 -3.75 -7.51
CA LYS A 196 8.98 -4.79 -8.57
C LYS A 196 7.82 -5.76 -8.50
N ALA A 197 7.38 -6.14 -7.29
CA ALA A 197 6.28 -7.06 -7.05
C ALA A 197 5.25 -6.41 -6.12
N LEU A 198 4.00 -6.31 -6.56
CA LEU A 198 2.94 -5.63 -5.82
C LEU A 198 1.80 -6.61 -5.53
N VAL A 199 1.36 -6.67 -4.27
CA VAL A 199 0.25 -7.54 -3.85
C VAL A 199 -0.78 -6.73 -3.06
N GLY A 200 -2.03 -6.74 -3.55
CA GLY A 200 -3.18 -6.17 -2.86
C GLY A 200 -4.16 -7.27 -2.41
N ASN A 201 -4.66 -7.16 -1.18
CA ASN A 201 -5.62 -8.10 -0.64
C ASN A 201 -6.90 -7.38 -0.21
N CYS A 202 -8.06 -7.79 -0.77
CA CYS A 202 -9.38 -7.25 -0.44
C CYS A 202 -9.46 -5.72 -0.51
N CYS A 203 -9.38 -5.12 -1.63
CA CYS A 203 -9.90 -3.79 -1.95
C CYS A 203 -9.55 -3.36 -3.38
N LEU A 204 -10.55 -3.36 -4.24
CA LEU A 204 -10.53 -2.66 -5.53
C LEU A 204 -11.93 -2.10 -5.77
N PRO A 205 -12.41 -1.16 -4.94
CA PRO A 205 -13.73 -0.57 -5.13
C PRO A 205 -13.70 0.33 -6.37
N SER A 206 -14.60 0.10 -7.32
CA SER A 206 -14.79 1.03 -8.43
C SER A 206 -15.69 2.19 -8.02
N TYR A 207 -15.51 3.37 -8.59
CA TYR A 207 -16.43 4.49 -8.40
C TYR A 207 -17.83 4.14 -8.94
N ALA A 208 -17.90 3.40 -10.04
CA ALA A 208 -19.14 2.86 -10.55
C ALA A 208 -19.88 2.01 -9.51
N GLY A 209 -19.15 1.10 -8.84
CA GLY A 209 -19.69 0.27 -7.77
C GLY A 209 -20.05 1.06 -6.52
N ILE A 210 -19.20 1.99 -6.09
CA ILE A 210 -19.48 2.89 -4.97
C ILE A 210 -20.80 3.64 -5.19
N HIS A 211 -21.02 4.22 -6.37
CA HIS A 211 -22.24 4.95 -6.69
C HIS A 211 -23.47 4.03 -6.79
N ARG A 212 -23.32 2.85 -7.43
CA ARG A 212 -24.42 1.91 -7.61
C ARG A 212 -24.94 1.32 -6.31
N HIS A 213 -24.03 1.03 -5.39
CA HIS A 213 -24.32 0.34 -4.12
C HIS A 213 -24.29 1.28 -2.90
N GLU A 214 -24.14 2.59 -3.10
CA GLU A 214 -24.06 3.62 -2.04
C GLU A 214 -23.03 3.26 -0.95
N LEU A 215 -21.84 2.77 -1.37
CA LEU A 215 -20.82 2.28 -0.45
C LEU A 215 -20.05 3.42 0.21
N LEU A 216 -19.75 3.23 1.49
CA LEU A 216 -18.83 4.09 2.23
C LEU A 216 -17.44 3.45 2.26
N HIS A 217 -16.45 4.20 1.80
CA HIS A 217 -15.04 3.78 1.81
C HIS A 217 -14.15 4.77 2.55
N CYS A 218 -12.89 4.35 2.81
CA CYS A 218 -11.84 5.22 3.32
C CYS A 218 -11.68 6.45 2.40
N PHE A 219 -11.48 7.61 2.98
CA PHE A 219 -11.30 8.85 2.21
C PHE A 219 -10.14 8.81 1.22
N SER A 220 -9.12 7.97 1.46
CA SER A 220 -8.00 7.76 0.55
C SER A 220 -8.38 7.15 -0.81
N ASN A 221 -9.55 6.51 -0.92
CA ASN A 221 -10.05 6.00 -2.20
C ASN A 221 -10.58 7.10 -3.13
N PHE A 222 -10.93 8.27 -2.60
CA PHE A 222 -11.62 9.30 -3.37
C PHE A 222 -10.64 10.32 -3.95
N ILE A 223 -10.55 10.34 -5.29
CA ILE A 223 -9.78 11.30 -6.07
C ILE A 223 -10.77 12.20 -6.80
N PRO A 224 -10.92 13.48 -6.40
CA PRO A 224 -11.90 14.39 -6.97
C PRO A 224 -11.76 14.52 -8.48
N GLY A 225 -12.87 14.40 -9.21
CA GLY A 225 -12.92 14.57 -10.66
C GLY A 225 -12.43 13.39 -11.50
N LEU A 226 -11.78 12.38 -10.90
CA LEU A 226 -11.16 11.27 -11.66
C LEU A 226 -12.17 10.43 -12.44
N TYR A 227 -13.38 10.22 -11.89
CA TYR A 227 -14.41 9.37 -12.52
C TYR A 227 -14.88 9.88 -13.89
N GLN A 228 -14.55 11.14 -14.25
CA GLN A 228 -14.78 11.68 -15.61
C GLN A 228 -13.83 11.10 -16.66
N TYR A 229 -12.70 10.52 -16.25
CA TYR A 229 -11.62 10.06 -17.13
C TYR A 229 -11.38 8.56 -17.06
N GLY A 230 -11.79 7.91 -15.96
CA GLY A 230 -11.60 6.49 -15.71
C GLY A 230 -12.01 6.12 -14.28
N ASP A 231 -11.66 4.90 -13.86
CA ASP A 231 -12.04 4.36 -12.57
C ASP A 231 -10.81 3.75 -11.87
N THR A 232 -10.97 3.27 -10.64
CA THR A 232 -9.87 2.73 -9.83
C THR A 232 -9.14 1.54 -10.47
N PRO A 233 -9.80 0.61 -11.22
CA PRO A 233 -9.08 -0.42 -11.97
C PRO A 233 -8.13 0.13 -13.03
N ASP A 234 -8.42 1.29 -13.61
CA ASP A 234 -7.55 1.94 -14.59
C ASP A 234 -6.26 2.46 -13.92
N ILE A 235 -6.34 2.87 -12.62
CA ILE A 235 -5.15 3.21 -11.83
C ILE A 235 -4.26 1.97 -11.66
N ALA A 236 -4.85 0.84 -11.23
CA ALA A 236 -4.13 -0.41 -11.06
C ALA A 236 -3.50 -0.90 -12.37
N ALA A 237 -4.18 -0.70 -13.50
CA ALA A 237 -3.69 -1.04 -14.83
C ALA A 237 -2.42 -0.27 -15.23
N LEU A 238 -2.19 0.93 -14.71
CA LEU A 238 -0.96 1.70 -14.95
C LEU A 238 0.30 1.08 -14.33
N ILE A 239 0.16 0.06 -13.49
CA ILE A 239 1.30 -0.69 -12.92
C ILE A 239 2.01 -1.50 -14.00
N ALA A 240 1.29 -1.92 -15.04
CA ALA A 240 1.85 -2.68 -16.15
C ALA A 240 3.11 -2.00 -16.76
N PRO A 241 4.17 -2.77 -17.09
CA PRO A 241 4.26 -4.23 -17.18
C PRO A 241 4.73 -4.94 -15.90
N ARG A 242 4.88 -4.26 -14.74
CA ARG A 242 5.38 -4.88 -13.51
C ARG A 242 4.38 -5.91 -12.97
N VAL A 243 4.89 -6.84 -12.14
CA VAL A 243 4.05 -7.91 -11.65
C VAL A 243 3.10 -7.41 -10.54
N LEU A 244 1.82 -7.74 -10.70
CA LEU A 244 0.73 -7.39 -9.79
C LEU A 244 -0.09 -8.63 -9.47
N HIS A 245 -0.37 -8.85 -8.19
CA HIS A 245 -1.31 -9.87 -7.73
C HIS A 245 -2.40 -9.26 -6.84
N LEU A 246 -3.66 -9.62 -7.09
CA LEU A 246 -4.79 -9.15 -6.31
C LEU A 246 -5.62 -10.32 -5.79
N ASN A 247 -5.89 -10.36 -4.48
CA ASN A 247 -6.79 -11.31 -3.85
C ASN A 247 -8.11 -10.64 -3.47
N PHE A 248 -9.21 -11.36 -3.62
CA PHE A 248 -10.56 -10.90 -3.28
C PHE A 248 -11.35 -11.99 -2.59
N GLY A 249 -12.22 -11.63 -1.65
CA GLY A 249 -13.29 -12.50 -1.16
C GLY A 249 -14.54 -12.33 -2.02
N GLU A 250 -15.18 -13.43 -2.40
CA GLU A 250 -16.40 -13.39 -3.23
C GLU A 250 -17.57 -12.67 -2.55
N ASN A 251 -17.62 -12.75 -1.20
CA ASN A 251 -18.67 -12.13 -0.38
C ASN A 251 -18.19 -10.83 0.30
N ASP A 252 -17.15 -10.17 -0.24
CA ASP A 252 -16.68 -8.88 0.28
C ASP A 252 -17.65 -7.75 -0.07
N GLY A 253 -18.45 -7.31 0.91
CA GLY A 253 -19.42 -6.22 0.72
C GLY A 253 -18.78 -4.85 0.42
N GLY A 254 -17.51 -4.65 0.74
CA GLY A 254 -16.78 -3.40 0.43
C GLY A 254 -16.30 -3.32 -1.02
N SER A 255 -16.21 -4.47 -1.71
CA SER A 255 -15.84 -4.57 -3.12
C SER A 255 -16.73 -5.61 -3.78
N PRO A 256 -18.00 -5.25 -4.15
CA PRO A 256 -18.96 -6.19 -4.71
C PRO A 256 -18.37 -6.99 -5.87
N ILE A 257 -18.58 -8.29 -5.86
CA ILE A 257 -17.88 -9.23 -6.75
C ILE A 257 -18.08 -8.94 -8.24
N GLU A 258 -19.25 -8.44 -8.62
CA GLU A 258 -19.52 -8.08 -10.01
C GLU A 258 -18.65 -6.92 -10.48
N GLU A 259 -18.41 -5.93 -9.61
CA GLU A 259 -17.54 -4.79 -9.87
C GLU A 259 -16.06 -5.23 -9.90
N VAL A 260 -15.68 -6.13 -8.99
CA VAL A 260 -14.34 -6.73 -8.99
C VAL A 260 -14.06 -7.47 -10.30
N ARG A 261 -15.00 -8.31 -10.76
CA ARG A 261 -14.87 -9.06 -12.03
C ARG A 261 -14.72 -8.14 -13.24
N GLN A 262 -15.43 -7.00 -13.25
CA GLN A 262 -15.29 -5.99 -14.32
C GLN A 262 -13.94 -5.29 -14.23
N GLY A 263 -13.54 -4.87 -13.04
CA GLY A 263 -12.25 -4.20 -12.80
C GLY A 263 -11.05 -5.08 -13.19
N VAL A 264 -11.07 -6.35 -12.78
CA VAL A 264 -10.04 -7.33 -13.14
C VAL A 264 -9.92 -7.48 -14.67
N LYS A 265 -11.04 -7.60 -15.40
CA LYS A 265 -11.04 -7.65 -16.86
C LYS A 265 -10.43 -6.40 -17.50
N SER A 266 -10.64 -5.22 -16.91
CA SER A 266 -10.03 -3.97 -17.38
C SER A 266 -8.52 -4.01 -17.23
N ILE A 267 -8.02 -4.47 -16.08
CA ILE A 267 -6.58 -4.64 -15.81
C ILE A 267 -5.98 -5.68 -16.77
N GLU A 268 -6.62 -6.86 -16.93
CA GLU A 268 -6.16 -7.89 -17.86
C GLU A 268 -5.97 -7.35 -19.28
N LYS A 269 -6.96 -6.61 -19.81
CA LYS A 269 -6.86 -5.98 -21.14
C LYS A 269 -5.66 -5.04 -21.25
N ALA A 270 -5.38 -4.26 -20.22
CA ALA A 270 -4.24 -3.33 -20.21
C ALA A 270 -2.90 -4.07 -20.26
N TYR A 271 -2.76 -5.18 -19.52
CA TYR A 271 -1.57 -6.02 -19.55
C TYR A 271 -1.43 -6.76 -20.88
N GLN A 272 -2.52 -7.27 -21.45
CA GLN A 272 -2.54 -7.91 -22.78
C GLN A 272 -2.12 -6.94 -23.89
N ALA A 273 -2.59 -5.69 -23.84
CA ALA A 273 -2.26 -4.67 -24.83
C ALA A 273 -0.76 -4.36 -24.98
N ILE A 274 0.05 -4.76 -23.99
CA ILE A 274 1.51 -4.57 -23.98
C ILE A 274 2.28 -5.91 -23.90
N HIS A 275 1.61 -7.03 -24.15
CA HIS A 275 2.18 -8.38 -24.09
C HIS A 275 2.80 -8.76 -22.75
N ALA A 276 2.16 -8.33 -21.66
CA ALA A 276 2.59 -8.57 -20.28
C ALA A 276 1.55 -9.34 -19.45
N GLU A 277 0.66 -10.08 -20.07
CA GLU A 277 -0.48 -10.76 -19.44
C GLU A 277 -0.09 -11.69 -18.31
N LYS A 278 1.10 -12.31 -18.37
CA LYS A 278 1.62 -13.20 -17.32
C LYS A 278 2.01 -12.45 -16.03
N ASN A 279 2.13 -11.13 -16.11
CA ASN A 279 2.55 -10.27 -15.00
C ASN A 279 1.38 -9.78 -14.16
N PHE A 280 0.14 -10.02 -14.59
CA PHE A 280 -1.05 -9.77 -13.76
C PHE A 280 -1.71 -11.09 -13.41
N THR A 281 -1.94 -11.29 -12.12
CA THR A 281 -2.66 -12.46 -11.59
C THR A 281 -3.64 -12.02 -10.52
N TYR A 282 -4.69 -12.78 -10.31
CA TYR A 282 -5.64 -12.55 -9.24
C TYR A 282 -6.25 -13.87 -8.72
N TRP A 283 -6.87 -13.76 -7.55
CA TRP A 283 -7.63 -14.84 -6.95
C TRP A 283 -8.91 -14.29 -6.34
N ILE A 284 -10.05 -14.92 -6.66
CA ILE A 284 -11.32 -14.67 -6.01
C ILE A 284 -11.63 -15.92 -5.19
N GLU A 285 -11.60 -15.79 -3.87
CA GLU A 285 -11.86 -16.91 -2.97
C GLU A 285 -13.36 -17.09 -2.77
N PRO A 286 -13.91 -18.28 -3.13
CA PRO A 286 -15.33 -18.56 -2.94
C PRO A 286 -15.76 -18.43 -1.49
N ASP A 287 -17.02 -18.06 -1.24
CA ASP A 287 -17.64 -17.96 0.07
C ASP A 287 -16.89 -17.15 1.14
N THR A 288 -15.96 -16.29 0.71
CA THR A 288 -15.06 -15.55 1.59
C THR A 288 -15.44 -14.08 1.63
N ALA A 289 -15.49 -13.51 2.84
CA ALA A 289 -15.77 -12.10 3.07
C ALA A 289 -14.48 -11.23 3.03
N HIS A 290 -14.51 -10.05 3.65
CA HIS A 290 -13.39 -9.11 3.74
C HIS A 290 -12.34 -9.56 4.76
N VAL A 291 -11.57 -10.58 4.43
CA VAL A 291 -10.56 -11.20 5.32
C VAL A 291 -9.27 -11.53 4.57
N LEU A 292 -8.20 -11.77 5.29
CA LEU A 292 -7.00 -12.41 4.77
C LEU A 292 -7.06 -13.91 5.14
N SER A 293 -7.46 -14.75 4.19
CA SER A 293 -7.48 -16.20 4.38
C SER A 293 -6.09 -16.82 4.28
N ASP A 294 -5.96 -18.06 4.75
CA ASP A 294 -4.71 -18.82 4.64
C ASP A 294 -4.31 -19.05 3.17
N GLU A 295 -5.28 -19.26 2.27
CA GLU A 295 -5.02 -19.43 0.82
C GLU A 295 -4.56 -18.12 0.18
N MET A 296 -5.20 -16.99 0.47
CA MET A 296 -4.76 -15.67 0.00
C MET A 296 -3.34 -15.35 0.49
N TRP A 297 -3.06 -15.69 1.76
CA TRP A 297 -1.73 -15.46 2.33
C TRP A 297 -0.68 -16.38 1.71
N LYS A 298 -1.01 -17.64 1.47
CA LYS A 298 -0.13 -18.57 0.76
C LYS A 298 0.21 -18.06 -0.64
N ARG A 299 -0.79 -17.61 -1.42
CA ARG A 299 -0.59 -17.02 -2.76
C ARG A 299 0.30 -15.78 -2.72
N THR A 300 0.12 -14.93 -1.72
CA THR A 300 0.97 -13.75 -1.49
C THR A 300 2.43 -14.15 -1.28
N LYS A 301 2.70 -15.13 -0.41
CA LYS A 301 4.07 -15.62 -0.16
C LYS A 301 4.69 -16.27 -1.39
N ASP A 302 3.95 -17.12 -2.08
CA ASP A 302 4.39 -17.78 -3.32
C ASP A 302 4.71 -16.76 -4.42
N PHE A 303 3.93 -15.67 -4.50
CA PHE A 303 4.17 -14.59 -5.44
C PHE A 303 5.46 -13.83 -5.12
N PHE A 304 5.69 -13.43 -3.88
CA PHE A 304 6.94 -12.78 -3.49
C PHE A 304 8.16 -13.68 -3.67
N LYS A 305 8.05 -14.96 -3.30
CA LYS A 305 9.14 -15.92 -3.52
C LYS A 305 9.52 -16.05 -5.00
N ARG A 306 8.55 -15.98 -5.90
CA ARG A 306 8.79 -16.07 -7.36
C ARG A 306 9.41 -14.81 -7.94
N HIS A 307 9.08 -13.63 -7.40
CA HIS A 307 9.39 -12.35 -8.05
C HIS A 307 10.40 -11.49 -7.31
N LEU A 308 10.73 -11.80 -6.06
CA LEU A 308 11.72 -11.11 -5.23
C LEU A 308 12.83 -12.04 -4.71
N GLY A 309 12.60 -13.35 -4.74
CA GLY A 309 13.53 -14.37 -4.24
C GLY A 309 14.72 -14.64 -5.14
#